data_8584c01d5675b4a19cb83d171bc36810
#
_entry.id   8584c01d5675b4a19cb83d171bc36810
#
_cell.length_a   1.000
_cell.length_b   1.000
_cell.length_c   1.000
_cell.angle_alpha   90.00
_cell.angle_beta   90.00
_cell.angle_gamma   90.00
#
_symmetry.space_group_name_H-M   'P 1'
#
loop_
_entity.id
_entity.type
_entity.pdbx_description
1 polymer ?
#
loop_
_entity_poly.entity_id
_entity_poly.type
_entity_poly.pdbx_seq_one_letter_code
_entity_poly.pdbx_strand_id
1 'polypeptide(L)'
;MVRMLDATKEVSEELTLNKFLERCAEYFDDGCVIDQPFQARLREGVVRCYMAGDRCAGFGHQKVKALVEAPAARAEAGPRLYTAKAEPRFQRLRRLMEDDWTPQLISLLDIQRQDLPVIWDADFMLGPPGADGTDSYVLGEINVSSVFPIPDEAPAEIARRVADRLRSKL
;
A
#
# COMPACT_ATOMS: atom_id res chain seq x y z
N MET A 1 -26.57 11.31 -0.11
CA MET A 1 -25.45 12.26 -0.23
C MET A 1 -24.16 11.47 -0.29
N VAL A 2 -23.21 11.89 -1.11
CA VAL A 2 -21.85 11.33 -1.25
C VAL A 2 -20.88 12.42 -0.81
N ARG A 3 -19.94 12.08 0.08
CA ARG A 3 -18.83 12.98 0.42
C ARG A 3 -17.66 12.65 -0.49
N MET A 4 -17.12 13.65 -1.13
CA MET A 4 -16.06 13.51 -2.13
C MET A 4 -14.89 14.43 -1.79
N LEU A 5 -13.68 13.92 -1.95
CA LEU A 5 -12.44 14.69 -1.97
C LEU A 5 -11.77 14.48 -3.33
N ASP A 6 -11.71 15.55 -4.12
CA ASP A 6 -10.93 15.58 -5.33
C ASP A 6 -9.43 15.69 -4.97
N ALA A 7 -8.57 14.91 -5.62
CA ALA A 7 -7.13 14.92 -5.34
C ALA A 7 -6.45 16.29 -5.53
N THR A 8 -7.05 17.15 -6.35
CA THR A 8 -6.57 18.53 -6.59
C THR A 8 -7.06 19.53 -5.56
N LYS A 9 -8.03 19.16 -4.72
CA LYS A 9 -8.64 20.03 -3.70
C LYS A 9 -8.12 19.67 -2.30
N GLU A 10 -8.24 20.63 -1.39
CA GLU A 10 -7.87 20.44 0.02
C GLU A 10 -9.08 20.16 0.91
N VAL A 11 -10.29 20.46 0.43
CA VAL A 11 -11.52 20.37 1.20
C VAL A 11 -12.51 19.45 0.50
N SER A 12 -13.13 18.56 1.27
CA SER A 12 -14.18 17.69 0.77
C SER A 12 -15.48 18.45 0.51
N GLU A 13 -16.28 17.96 -0.43
CA GLU A 13 -17.59 18.45 -0.76
C GLU A 13 -18.65 17.36 -0.62
N GLU A 14 -19.89 17.77 -0.40
CA GLU A 14 -21.03 16.85 -0.40
C GLU A 14 -21.85 17.03 -1.68
N LEU A 15 -22.14 15.90 -2.34
CA LEU A 15 -22.86 15.84 -3.60
C LEU A 15 -24.04 14.89 -3.50
N THR A 16 -25.05 15.08 -4.35
CA THR A 16 -26.00 14.01 -4.63
C THR A 16 -25.31 12.88 -5.40
N LEU A 17 -25.83 11.65 -5.29
CA LEU A 17 -25.29 10.52 -6.06
C LEU A 17 -25.27 10.80 -7.55
N ASN A 18 -26.33 11.40 -8.10
CA ASN A 18 -26.38 11.74 -9.54
C ASN A 18 -25.24 12.69 -9.95
N LYS A 19 -24.99 13.75 -9.17
CA LYS A 19 -23.88 14.67 -9.45
C LYS A 19 -22.52 14.02 -9.33
N PHE A 20 -22.38 13.08 -8.39
CA PHE A 20 -21.15 12.29 -8.28
C PHE A 20 -20.93 11.41 -9.51
N LEU A 21 -21.96 10.69 -9.97
CA LEU A 21 -21.90 9.86 -11.15
C LEU A 21 -21.63 10.68 -12.43
N GLU A 22 -22.25 11.86 -12.56
CA GLU A 22 -21.97 12.79 -13.67
C GLU A 22 -20.49 13.22 -13.71
N ARG A 23 -19.87 13.47 -12.54
CA ARG A 23 -18.44 13.79 -12.47
C ARG A 23 -17.52 12.61 -12.80
N CYS A 24 -17.99 11.41 -12.55
CA CYS A 24 -17.25 10.19 -12.84
C CYS A 24 -17.49 9.68 -14.28
N ALA A 25 -18.32 10.36 -15.07
CA ALA A 25 -18.75 9.86 -16.38
C ALA A 25 -17.59 9.47 -17.29
N GLU A 26 -16.57 10.32 -17.40
CA GLU A 26 -15.37 10.07 -18.22
C GLU A 26 -14.63 8.79 -17.84
N TYR A 27 -14.66 8.38 -16.56
CA TYR A 27 -14.03 7.13 -16.10
C TYR A 27 -14.77 5.89 -16.56
N PHE A 28 -16.04 6.01 -16.96
CA PHE A 28 -16.85 4.89 -17.42
C PHE A 28 -16.80 4.69 -18.94
N ASP A 29 -16.27 5.67 -19.71
CA ASP A 29 -16.21 5.59 -21.18
C ASP A 29 -15.20 4.50 -21.62
N ASP A 30 -14.02 4.45 -21.00
CA ASP A 30 -12.96 3.49 -21.33
C ASP A 30 -12.42 2.72 -20.11
N GLY A 31 -13.14 2.73 -18.99
CA GLY A 31 -12.65 2.14 -17.74
C GLY A 31 -13.73 1.87 -16.69
N CYS A 32 -13.33 1.95 -15.45
CA CYS A 32 -14.21 1.75 -14.30
C CYS A 32 -13.76 2.58 -13.09
N VAL A 33 -14.67 2.75 -12.16
CA VAL A 33 -14.39 3.31 -10.83
C VAL A 33 -14.28 2.16 -9.83
N ILE A 34 -13.25 2.18 -8.98
CA ILE A 34 -13.09 1.22 -7.91
C ILE A 34 -13.89 1.69 -6.71
N ASP A 35 -14.84 0.87 -6.26
CA ASP A 35 -15.57 1.05 -5.00
C ASP A 35 -15.03 0.09 -3.96
N GLN A 36 -14.59 0.63 -2.83
CA GLN A 36 -14.06 -0.15 -1.72
C GLN A 36 -14.50 0.45 -0.38
N PRO A 37 -14.59 -0.36 0.70
CA PRO A 37 -14.96 0.14 2.01
C PRO A 37 -14.07 1.29 2.48
N PHE A 38 -14.68 2.37 2.96
CA PHE A 38 -13.95 3.52 3.50
C PHE A 38 -13.10 3.10 4.71
N GLN A 39 -11.82 3.46 4.66
CA GLN A 39 -10.88 3.20 5.74
C GLN A 39 -10.75 4.43 6.64
N ALA A 40 -11.41 4.41 7.80
CA ALA A 40 -11.45 5.54 8.73
C ALA A 40 -10.07 6.02 9.20
N ARG A 41 -9.08 5.10 9.22
CA ARG A 41 -7.70 5.36 9.64
C ARG A 41 -6.78 5.81 8.50
N LEU A 42 -7.30 6.02 7.28
CA LEU A 42 -6.48 6.44 6.13
C LEU A 42 -5.70 7.73 6.41
N ARG A 43 -6.24 8.64 7.22
CA ARG A 43 -5.54 9.87 7.65
C ARG A 43 -4.31 9.63 8.53
N GLU A 44 -4.16 8.44 9.11
CA GLU A 44 -2.94 8.06 9.83
C GLU A 44 -1.80 7.73 8.87
N GLY A 45 -2.13 7.53 7.59
CA GLY A 45 -1.19 7.31 6.50
C GLY A 45 -1.32 5.93 5.87
N VAL A 46 -0.51 5.75 4.83
CA VAL A 46 -0.32 4.51 4.10
C VAL A 46 1.06 3.96 4.44
N VAL A 47 1.13 2.67 4.69
CA VAL A 47 2.38 1.95 4.95
C VAL A 47 2.75 1.16 3.71
N ARG A 48 3.89 1.49 3.10
CA ARG A 48 4.49 0.74 2.01
C ARG A 48 5.47 -0.28 2.57
N CYS A 49 5.29 -1.54 2.23
CA CYS A 49 6.23 -2.60 2.52
C CYS A 49 7.07 -2.89 1.28
N TYR A 50 8.37 -2.57 1.34
CA TYR A 50 9.32 -2.87 0.27
C TYR A 50 9.79 -4.32 0.38
N MET A 51 9.75 -5.03 -0.73
CA MET A 51 10.07 -6.45 -0.81
C MET A 51 11.23 -6.72 -1.77
N ALA A 52 12.10 -7.64 -1.38
CA ALA A 52 13.12 -8.25 -2.24
C ALA A 52 12.78 -9.74 -2.40
N GLY A 53 12.10 -10.09 -3.49
CA GLY A 53 11.49 -11.42 -3.64
C GLY A 53 10.46 -11.66 -2.53
N ASP A 54 10.68 -12.65 -1.69
CA ASP A 54 9.81 -13.04 -0.58
C ASP A 54 10.24 -12.46 0.79
N ARG A 55 11.17 -11.51 0.82
CA ARG A 55 11.68 -10.90 2.05
C ARG A 55 11.44 -9.40 2.09
N CYS A 56 11.02 -8.92 3.24
CA CYS A 56 10.89 -7.49 3.50
C CYS A 56 12.27 -6.82 3.53
N ALA A 57 12.42 -5.75 2.76
CA ALA A 57 13.61 -4.91 2.73
C ALA A 57 13.49 -3.70 3.66
N GLY A 58 12.27 -3.25 3.94
CA GLY A 58 11.99 -2.13 4.81
C GLY A 58 10.61 -1.53 4.56
N PHE A 59 10.37 -0.35 5.13
CA PHE A 59 9.06 0.30 5.08
C PHE A 59 9.15 1.77 4.70
N GLY A 60 8.07 2.26 4.10
CA GLY A 60 7.77 3.67 3.97
C GLY A 60 6.44 3.97 4.62
N HIS A 61 6.35 5.00 5.44
CA HIS A 61 5.10 5.47 6.01
C HIS A 61 4.85 6.91 5.60
N GLN A 62 3.71 7.20 5.00
CA GLN A 62 3.36 8.52 4.50
C GLN A 62 1.92 8.87 4.83
N LYS A 63 1.71 10.05 5.44
CA LYS A 63 0.39 10.65 5.50
C LYS A 63 -0.02 11.09 4.10
N VAL A 64 -1.20 10.65 3.68
CA VAL A 64 -1.78 10.99 2.37
C VAL A 64 -2.95 11.96 2.55
N LYS A 65 -3.30 12.66 1.49
CA LYS A 65 -4.58 13.39 1.47
C LYS A 65 -5.71 12.39 1.63
N ALA A 66 -6.49 12.53 2.68
CA ALA A 66 -7.59 11.65 3.00
C ALA A 66 -8.88 12.43 3.20
N LEU A 67 -9.99 11.79 2.90
CA LEU A 67 -11.30 12.36 3.17
C LEU A 67 -11.42 12.67 4.66
N VAL A 68 -11.81 13.90 4.99
CA VAL A 68 -11.98 14.39 6.37
C VAL A 68 -13.45 14.47 6.73
N GLU A 69 -13.78 14.26 8.01
CA GLU A 69 -15.17 14.24 8.48
C GLU A 69 -15.84 15.60 8.40
N ALA A 70 -15.09 16.66 8.72
CA ALA A 70 -15.61 18.02 8.70
C ALA A 70 -15.31 18.69 7.35
N PRO A 71 -16.32 19.31 6.67
CA PRO A 71 -16.11 19.98 5.39
C PRO A 71 -15.07 21.11 5.45
N ALA A 72 -14.88 21.73 6.61
CA ALA A 72 -13.89 22.80 6.81
C ALA A 72 -12.48 22.30 7.15
N ALA A 73 -12.30 21.01 7.40
CA ALA A 73 -10.99 20.46 7.72
C ALA A 73 -10.20 20.20 6.42
N ARG A 74 -8.92 20.57 6.43
CA ARG A 74 -8.03 20.35 5.30
C ARG A 74 -7.50 18.92 5.28
N ALA A 75 -7.46 18.35 4.09
CA ALA A 75 -6.76 17.11 3.84
C ALA A 75 -5.27 17.41 3.67
N GLU A 76 -4.44 16.85 4.54
CA GLU A 76 -3.00 17.08 4.52
C GLU A 76 -2.25 15.81 4.10
N ALA A 77 -1.23 16.01 3.25
CA ALA A 77 -0.23 14.99 2.96
C ALA A 77 1.07 15.33 3.70
N GLY A 78 1.79 14.29 4.08
CA GLY A 78 3.08 14.45 4.76
C GLY A 78 4.23 13.83 3.97
N PRO A 79 5.48 14.04 4.40
CA PRO A 79 6.62 13.37 3.83
C PRO A 79 6.53 11.86 4.07
N ARG A 80 7.13 11.09 3.17
CA ARG A 80 7.32 9.65 3.40
C ARG A 80 8.51 9.45 4.33
N LEU A 81 8.30 8.74 5.41
CA LEU A 81 9.32 8.37 6.37
C LEU A 81 9.75 6.93 6.07
N TYR A 82 11.03 6.75 5.78
CA TYR A 82 11.60 5.43 5.49
C TYR A 82 12.19 4.83 6.75
N THR A 83 11.98 3.54 6.96
CA THR A 83 12.51 2.79 8.10
C THR A 83 12.99 1.41 7.67
N ALA A 84 13.99 0.92 8.40
CA ALA A 84 14.54 -0.41 8.19
C ALA A 84 13.48 -1.52 8.45
N LYS A 85 13.72 -2.71 7.93
CA LYS A 85 12.87 -3.88 8.16
C LYS A 85 12.69 -4.28 9.63
N ALA A 86 13.58 -3.79 10.52
CA ALA A 86 13.52 -4.04 11.96
C ALA A 86 12.63 -3.04 12.72
N GLU A 87 11.99 -2.08 12.04
CA GLU A 87 11.09 -1.11 12.68
C GLU A 87 10.03 -1.81 13.55
N PRO A 88 10.02 -1.60 14.88
CA PRO A 88 9.13 -2.35 15.79
C PRO A 88 7.66 -2.23 15.45
N ARG A 89 7.21 -1.03 15.02
CA ARG A 89 5.83 -0.74 14.68
C ARG A 89 5.30 -1.66 13.57
N PHE A 90 6.15 -2.04 12.61
CA PHE A 90 5.74 -2.78 11.42
C PHE A 90 6.12 -4.26 11.43
N GLN A 91 6.57 -4.81 12.57
CA GLN A 91 6.95 -6.22 12.63
C GLN A 91 5.78 -7.18 12.40
N ARG A 92 4.55 -6.78 12.74
CA ARG A 92 3.36 -7.56 12.40
C ARG A 92 3.15 -7.58 10.88
N LEU A 93 3.23 -6.42 10.21
CA LEU A 93 3.11 -6.34 8.74
C LEU A 93 4.19 -7.19 8.07
N ARG A 94 5.43 -7.09 8.55
CA ARG A 94 6.53 -7.90 8.02
C ARG A 94 6.21 -9.39 8.06
N ARG A 95 5.78 -9.91 9.22
CA ARG A 95 5.43 -11.33 9.35
C ARG A 95 4.27 -11.73 8.44
N LEU A 96 3.22 -10.91 8.37
CA LEU A 96 2.11 -11.15 7.45
C LEU A 96 2.59 -11.22 6.00
N MET A 97 3.46 -10.31 5.57
CA MET A 97 4.00 -10.32 4.22
C MET A 97 4.89 -11.53 3.95
N GLU A 98 5.85 -11.81 4.83
CA GLU A 98 6.85 -12.87 4.61
C GLU A 98 6.28 -14.28 4.78
N ASP A 99 5.42 -14.49 5.80
CA ASP A 99 5.02 -15.82 6.24
C ASP A 99 3.62 -16.22 5.77
N ASP A 100 2.78 -15.27 5.37
CA ASP A 100 1.37 -15.52 5.04
C ASP A 100 1.00 -15.01 3.63
N TRP A 101 1.01 -13.71 3.40
CA TRP A 101 0.44 -13.12 2.19
C TRP A 101 1.28 -13.35 0.93
N THR A 102 2.61 -13.30 1.02
CA THR A 102 3.45 -13.64 -0.14
C THR A 102 3.31 -15.10 -0.56
N PRO A 103 3.28 -16.10 0.36
CA PRO A 103 2.92 -17.47 0.00
C PRO A 103 1.52 -17.61 -0.62
N GLN A 104 0.52 -16.90 -0.10
CA GLN A 104 -0.83 -16.92 -0.69
C GLN A 104 -0.83 -16.30 -2.09
N LEU A 105 -0.12 -15.19 -2.31
CA LEU A 105 0.00 -14.54 -3.60
C LEU A 105 0.66 -15.46 -4.64
N ILE A 106 1.73 -16.17 -4.26
CA ILE A 106 2.39 -17.18 -5.10
C ILE A 106 1.39 -18.25 -5.53
N SER A 107 0.61 -18.77 -4.58
CA SER A 107 -0.41 -19.78 -4.87
C SER A 107 -1.55 -19.24 -5.74
N LEU A 108 -2.03 -18.03 -5.47
CA LEU A 108 -3.12 -17.39 -6.22
C LEU A 108 -2.75 -17.11 -7.67
N LEU A 109 -1.51 -16.70 -7.91
CA LEU A 109 -1.01 -16.37 -9.25
C LEU A 109 -0.42 -17.58 -10.00
N ASP A 110 -0.38 -18.74 -9.36
CA ASP A 110 0.22 -19.98 -9.90
C ASP A 110 1.66 -19.76 -10.41
N ILE A 111 2.46 -19.06 -9.63
CA ILE A 111 3.88 -18.79 -9.93
C ILE A 111 4.78 -19.53 -8.95
N GLN A 112 6.08 -19.62 -9.28
CA GLN A 112 7.05 -20.17 -8.36
C GLN A 112 7.68 -19.04 -7.51
N ARG A 113 8.18 -19.36 -6.31
CA ARG A 113 8.87 -18.39 -5.44
C ARG A 113 10.02 -17.66 -6.15
N GLN A 114 10.71 -18.33 -7.04
CA GLN A 114 11.80 -17.77 -7.85
C GLN A 114 11.33 -16.77 -8.89
N ASP A 115 10.04 -16.79 -9.27
CA ASP A 115 9.47 -15.90 -10.28
C ASP A 115 8.98 -14.58 -9.67
N LEU A 116 8.94 -14.48 -8.34
CA LEU A 116 8.65 -13.21 -7.67
C LEU A 116 9.59 -12.11 -8.18
N PRO A 117 9.13 -10.88 -8.37
CA PRO A 117 10.00 -9.77 -8.73
C PRO A 117 11.16 -9.62 -7.75
N VAL A 118 12.34 -9.27 -8.27
CA VAL A 118 13.52 -9.04 -7.42
C VAL A 118 13.28 -7.87 -6.47
N ILE A 119 12.55 -6.87 -6.95
CA ILE A 119 12.09 -5.72 -6.16
C ILE A 119 10.62 -5.45 -6.48
N TRP A 120 9.83 -5.27 -5.46
CA TRP A 120 8.42 -4.88 -5.54
C TRP A 120 7.98 -4.27 -4.22
N ASP A 121 6.82 -3.68 -4.18
CA ASP A 121 6.24 -3.19 -2.94
C ASP A 121 4.71 -3.38 -2.88
N ALA A 122 4.19 -3.31 -1.68
CA ALA A 122 2.75 -3.32 -1.43
C ALA A 122 2.39 -2.19 -0.45
N ASP A 123 1.35 -1.45 -0.79
CA ASP A 123 0.81 -0.35 -0.01
C ASP A 123 -0.38 -0.80 0.82
N PHE A 124 -0.36 -0.47 2.09
CA PHE A 124 -1.39 -0.83 3.05
C PHE A 124 -1.99 0.38 3.74
N MET A 125 -3.30 0.44 3.76
CA MET A 125 -4.04 1.29 4.68
C MET A 125 -4.14 0.61 6.04
N LEU A 126 -4.21 1.39 7.12
CA LEU A 126 -4.53 0.86 8.44
C LEU A 126 -6.03 0.56 8.52
N GLY A 127 -6.37 -0.68 8.74
CA GLY A 127 -7.72 -1.13 9.00
C GLY A 127 -8.14 -0.91 10.45
N PRO A 128 -9.33 -1.36 10.86
CA PRO A 128 -9.76 -1.32 12.25
C PRO A 128 -8.73 -1.99 13.15
N PRO A 129 -8.43 -1.44 14.34
CA PRO A 129 -7.53 -2.11 15.27
C PRO A 129 -8.11 -3.45 15.71
N GLY A 130 -7.26 -4.43 15.93
CA GLY A 130 -7.63 -5.70 16.54
C GLY A 130 -8.15 -5.53 17.96
N ALA A 131 -8.77 -6.56 18.51
CA ALA A 131 -9.28 -6.54 19.88
C ALA A 131 -8.19 -6.31 20.94
N ASP A 132 -6.96 -6.64 20.60
CA ASP A 132 -5.75 -6.44 21.40
C ASP A 132 -5.06 -5.08 21.13
N GLY A 133 -5.70 -4.19 20.36
CA GLY A 133 -5.17 -2.89 19.97
C GLY A 133 -4.08 -2.95 18.88
N THR A 134 -3.77 -4.13 18.32
CA THR A 134 -2.80 -4.24 17.24
C THR A 134 -3.34 -3.69 15.93
N ASP A 135 -2.46 -3.14 15.10
CA ASP A 135 -2.82 -2.68 13.77
C ASP A 135 -3.26 -3.85 12.89
N SER A 136 -4.35 -3.67 12.16
CA SER A 136 -4.70 -4.47 10.98
C SER A 136 -4.35 -3.71 9.72
N TYR A 137 -4.23 -4.42 8.61
CA TYR A 137 -3.79 -3.85 7.34
C TYR A 137 -4.74 -4.23 6.22
N VAL A 138 -5.07 -3.26 5.38
CA VAL A 138 -5.90 -3.45 4.19
C VAL A 138 -5.04 -3.14 2.98
N LEU A 139 -4.85 -4.13 2.11
CA LEU A 139 -4.07 -3.95 0.89
C LEU A 139 -4.76 -2.92 -0.01
N GLY A 140 -4.00 -1.91 -0.43
CA GLY A 140 -4.43 -0.91 -1.38
C GLY A 140 -3.88 -1.16 -2.78
N GLU A 141 -2.59 -1.49 -2.87
CA GLU A 141 -1.87 -1.55 -4.15
C GLU A 141 -0.66 -2.48 -4.06
N ILE A 142 -0.31 -3.13 -5.18
CA ILE A 142 0.95 -3.85 -5.37
C ILE A 142 1.66 -3.27 -6.58
N ASN A 143 2.93 -2.87 -6.43
CA ASN A 143 3.76 -2.31 -7.48
C ASN A 143 4.91 -3.26 -7.81
N VAL A 144 5.02 -3.65 -9.08
CA VAL A 144 6.07 -4.55 -9.59
C VAL A 144 6.99 -3.87 -10.61
N SER A 145 6.73 -2.60 -10.92
CA SER A 145 7.52 -1.78 -11.84
C SER A 145 7.77 -0.40 -11.25
N SER A 146 8.84 0.26 -11.68
CA SER A 146 9.22 1.60 -11.19
C SER A 146 9.42 1.67 -9.66
N VAL A 147 9.82 0.54 -9.06
CA VAL A 147 10.12 0.44 -7.64
C VAL A 147 11.61 0.73 -7.42
N PHE A 148 11.91 1.59 -6.45
CA PHE A 148 13.28 1.96 -6.11
C PHE A 148 13.80 1.11 -4.94
N PRO A 149 15.13 0.91 -4.82
CA PRO A 149 15.76 0.15 -3.74
C PRO A 149 15.79 0.98 -2.44
N ILE A 150 14.63 1.18 -1.85
CA ILE A 150 14.39 1.96 -0.62
C ILE A 150 13.85 0.99 0.47
N PRO A 151 14.19 1.18 1.74
CA PRO A 151 15.13 2.13 2.36
C PRO A 151 16.61 1.77 2.11
N ASP A 152 17.54 2.47 2.79
CA ASP A 152 19.00 2.33 2.59
C ASP A 152 19.51 0.88 2.73
N GLU A 153 18.83 0.02 3.48
CA GLU A 153 19.16 -1.40 3.63
C GLU A 153 18.68 -2.28 2.45
N ALA A 154 17.76 -1.78 1.64
CA ALA A 154 17.18 -2.56 0.54
C ALA A 154 18.21 -3.04 -0.50
N PRO A 155 19.23 -2.28 -0.90
CA PRO A 155 20.26 -2.77 -1.84
C PRO A 155 20.92 -4.07 -1.40
N ALA A 156 21.18 -4.24 -0.10
CA ALA A 156 21.79 -5.46 0.43
C ALA A 156 20.86 -6.69 0.33
N GLU A 157 19.57 -6.50 0.59
CA GLU A 157 18.56 -7.56 0.42
C GLU A 157 18.38 -7.94 -1.05
N ILE A 158 18.33 -6.95 -1.94
CA ILE A 158 18.21 -7.14 -3.38
C ILE A 158 19.43 -7.91 -3.91
N ALA A 159 20.64 -7.50 -3.53
CA ALA A 159 21.89 -8.17 -3.94
C ALA A 159 21.92 -9.65 -3.49
N ARG A 160 21.47 -9.91 -2.26
CA ARG A 160 21.34 -11.27 -1.73
C ARG A 160 20.36 -12.09 -2.55
N ARG A 161 19.17 -11.53 -2.83
CA ARG A 161 18.15 -12.20 -3.67
C ARG A 161 18.64 -12.50 -5.07
N VAL A 162 19.34 -11.58 -5.71
CA VAL A 162 19.95 -11.80 -7.04
C VAL A 162 20.99 -12.91 -6.98
N ALA A 163 21.87 -12.90 -5.98
CA ALA A 163 22.90 -13.93 -5.81
C ALA A 163 22.29 -15.32 -5.61
N ASP A 164 21.25 -15.45 -4.79
CA ASP A 164 20.55 -16.72 -4.56
C ASP A 164 19.88 -17.23 -5.85
N ARG A 165 19.28 -16.33 -6.63
CA ARG A 165 18.65 -16.66 -7.92
C ARG A 165 19.66 -17.12 -8.97
N LEU A 166 20.86 -16.56 -8.96
CA LEU A 166 21.94 -17.01 -9.85
C LEU A 166 22.47 -18.39 -9.46
N ARG A 167 22.64 -18.66 -8.15
CA ARG A 167 23.10 -19.96 -7.66
C ARG A 167 22.09 -21.09 -7.94
N SER A 168 20.80 -20.80 -7.92
CA SER A 168 19.76 -21.81 -8.19
C SER A 168 19.64 -22.21 -9.67
N LYS A 169 20.32 -21.49 -10.58
CA LYS A 169 20.36 -21.76 -12.01
C LYS A 169 21.62 -22.50 -12.46
N LEU A 170 22.57 -22.66 -11.56
CA LEU A 170 23.81 -23.44 -11.78
C LEU A 170 23.68 -24.86 -11.25
#